data_ff212cff3d931f1ae6c21651cb558eaa
#
_entry.id   ff212cff3d931f1ae6c21651cb558eaa
#
_cell.length_a   1.000
_cell.length_b   1.000
_cell.length_c   1.000
_cell.angle_alpha   90.00
_cell.angle_beta   90.00
_cell.angle_gamma   90.00
#
_symmetry.space_group_name_H-M   'P 1'
#
loop_
_entity.id
_entity.type
_entity.pdbx_description
1 polymer ?
#
loop_
_entity_poly.entity_id
_entity_poly.type
_entity_poly.pdbx_seq_one_letter_code
_entity_poly.pdbx_strand_id
1 'polypeptide(L)'
;MRIIAGNWRGRPLIAPKGTETRPTADRTREALFSMLVSRLGTLDGLRVLDLFAGSGALGLEALSRGAGHCTFVEQDSAALDALRTNIAKLGAAPQCDVRAQSVMALGPAIAPYDLLLLDPPYRSGAGVVALERCLRLGWLASGALVTVETA
;
A
#
# COMPACT_ATOMS: atom_id res chain seq x y z
N MET A 1 -13.77 1.62 7.20
CA MET A 1 -13.14 1.12 5.94
C MET A 1 -13.33 -0.38 5.82
N ARG A 2 -13.34 -0.86 4.60
CA ARG A 2 -13.43 -2.30 4.32
C ARG A 2 -12.76 -2.63 3.00
N ILE A 3 -12.36 -3.89 2.84
CA ILE A 3 -11.85 -4.41 1.57
C ILE A 3 -13.00 -4.40 0.54
N ILE A 4 -12.73 -3.91 -0.64
CA ILE A 4 -13.73 -3.72 -1.69
C ILE A 4 -13.98 -5.01 -2.49
N ALA A 5 -12.92 -5.69 -2.90
CA ALA A 5 -13.03 -6.85 -3.78
C ALA A 5 -11.96 -7.90 -3.46
N GLY A 6 -12.08 -9.06 -4.08
CA GLY A 6 -11.11 -10.14 -3.97
C GLY A 6 -11.41 -11.11 -2.84
N ASN A 7 -10.37 -11.81 -2.39
CA ASN A 7 -10.49 -12.90 -1.40
C ASN A 7 -11.04 -12.44 -0.05
N TRP A 8 -10.82 -11.18 0.31
CA TRP A 8 -11.27 -10.63 1.60
C TRP A 8 -12.38 -9.60 1.44
N ARG A 9 -13.10 -9.65 0.33
CA ARG A 9 -14.19 -8.71 0.04
C ARG A 9 -15.12 -8.53 1.23
N GLY A 10 -15.40 -7.28 1.58
CA GLY A 10 -16.31 -6.91 2.65
C GLY A 10 -15.74 -6.97 4.05
N ARG A 11 -14.51 -7.50 4.22
CA ARG A 11 -13.87 -7.56 5.53
C ARG A 11 -13.55 -6.15 6.04
N PRO A 12 -13.89 -5.84 7.29
CA PRO A 12 -13.64 -4.52 7.84
C PRO A 12 -12.15 -4.28 8.10
N LEU A 13 -11.73 -3.02 7.91
CA LEU A 13 -10.40 -2.54 8.25
C LEU A 13 -10.53 -1.44 9.28
N ILE A 14 -9.63 -1.43 10.27
CA ILE A 14 -9.58 -0.33 11.23
C ILE A 14 -8.68 0.78 10.72
N ALA A 15 -9.07 2.03 11.01
CA ALA A 15 -8.26 3.21 10.76
C ALA A 15 -7.31 3.45 11.95
N PRO A 16 -6.23 4.23 11.76
CA PRO A 16 -5.41 4.65 12.89
C PRO A 16 -6.25 5.39 13.93
N LYS A 17 -5.92 5.20 15.20
CA LYS A 17 -6.62 5.88 16.30
C LYS A 17 -6.59 7.39 16.09
N GLY A 18 -7.75 8.02 16.21
CA GLY A 18 -7.90 9.46 16.03
C GLY A 18 -8.24 9.89 14.61
N THR A 19 -8.32 8.96 13.66
CA THR A 19 -8.76 9.26 12.29
C THR A 19 -10.17 8.72 12.06
N GLU A 20 -10.93 9.44 11.21
CA GLU A 20 -12.27 9.03 10.82
C GLU A 20 -12.24 8.20 9.55
N THR A 21 -13.06 7.15 9.51
CA THR A 21 -13.30 6.41 8.27
C THR A 21 -14.37 7.13 7.45
N ARG A 22 -14.14 7.25 6.13
CA ARG A 22 -15.07 7.93 5.22
C ARG A 22 -15.50 6.99 4.11
N PRO A 23 -16.79 6.98 3.75
CA PRO A 23 -17.25 6.25 2.55
C PRO A 23 -16.50 6.71 1.29
N THR A 24 -16.10 7.97 1.24
CA THR A 24 -15.31 8.53 0.14
C THR A 24 -13.96 7.81 -0.05
N ALA A 25 -13.30 7.42 1.05
CA ALA A 25 -12.04 6.69 0.99
C ALA A 25 -12.22 5.32 0.31
N ASP A 26 -13.31 4.62 0.61
CA ASP A 26 -13.61 3.34 -0.04
C ASP A 26 -13.87 3.53 -1.54
N ARG A 27 -14.59 4.57 -1.94
CA ARG A 27 -14.86 4.87 -3.36
C ARG A 27 -13.59 5.23 -4.12
N THR A 28 -12.72 6.03 -3.51
CA THR A 28 -11.44 6.42 -4.11
C THR A 28 -10.57 5.20 -4.34
N ARG A 29 -10.50 4.31 -3.36
CA ARG A 29 -9.74 3.06 -3.46
C ARG A 29 -10.33 2.14 -4.53
N GLU A 30 -11.65 2.03 -4.60
CA GLU A 30 -12.33 1.25 -5.64
C GLU A 30 -11.99 1.77 -7.03
N ALA A 31 -12.06 3.08 -7.24
CA ALA A 31 -11.72 3.71 -8.52
C ALA A 31 -10.25 3.47 -8.89
N LEU A 32 -9.34 3.61 -7.94
CA LEU A 32 -7.93 3.35 -8.15
C LEU A 32 -7.69 1.91 -8.62
N PHE A 33 -8.25 0.93 -7.92
CA PHE A 33 -8.02 -0.47 -8.26
C PHE A 33 -8.74 -0.89 -9.54
N SER A 34 -9.88 -0.29 -9.88
CA SER A 34 -10.51 -0.48 -11.19
C SER A 34 -9.58 -0.03 -12.31
N MET A 35 -8.92 1.10 -12.15
CA MET A 35 -7.94 1.60 -13.11
C MET A 35 -6.73 0.67 -13.19
N LEU A 36 -6.21 0.21 -12.04
CA LEU A 36 -5.06 -0.69 -12.00
C LEU A 36 -5.36 -2.01 -12.73
N VAL A 37 -6.50 -2.62 -12.47
CA VAL A 37 -6.92 -3.85 -13.14
C VAL A 37 -7.09 -3.62 -14.64
N SER A 38 -7.64 -2.47 -15.04
CA SER A 38 -7.79 -2.13 -16.46
C SER A 38 -6.43 -2.04 -17.16
N ARG A 39 -5.41 -1.50 -16.50
CA ARG A 39 -4.07 -1.35 -17.09
C ARG A 39 -3.26 -2.63 -17.05
N LEU A 40 -3.36 -3.40 -15.97
CA LEU A 40 -2.51 -4.56 -15.72
C LEU A 40 -3.18 -5.88 -16.14
N GLY A 41 -4.49 -5.88 -16.35
CA GLY A 41 -5.27 -7.08 -16.60
C GLY A 41 -5.58 -7.84 -15.30
N THR A 42 -4.58 -8.12 -14.49
CA THR A 42 -4.69 -8.79 -13.20
C THR A 42 -3.60 -8.28 -12.25
N LEU A 43 -3.82 -8.43 -10.96
CA LEU A 43 -2.81 -8.18 -9.94
C LEU A 43 -2.13 -9.47 -9.48
N ASP A 44 -2.50 -10.61 -10.04
CA ASP A 44 -2.03 -11.92 -9.59
C ASP A 44 -0.51 -12.02 -9.53
N GLY A 45 0.00 -12.39 -8.36
CA GLY A 45 1.42 -12.63 -8.14
C GLY A 45 2.31 -11.39 -8.07
N LEU A 46 1.76 -10.19 -8.21
CA LEU A 46 2.57 -8.97 -8.19
C LEU A 46 3.22 -8.74 -6.83
N ARG A 47 4.40 -8.16 -6.86
CA ARG A 47 5.09 -7.64 -5.68
C ARG A 47 4.75 -6.17 -5.53
N VAL A 48 4.15 -5.83 -4.41
CA VAL A 48 3.59 -4.49 -4.14
C VAL A 48 4.38 -3.78 -3.05
N LEU A 49 4.69 -2.52 -3.25
CA LEU A 49 5.32 -1.65 -2.27
C LEU A 49 4.33 -0.55 -1.90
N ASP A 50 3.93 -0.51 -0.63
CA ASP A 50 2.98 0.48 -0.09
C ASP A 50 3.74 1.45 0.80
N LEU A 51 4.04 2.63 0.28
CA LEU A 51 4.78 3.67 0.98
C LEU A 51 3.80 4.65 1.65
N PHE A 52 4.14 5.09 2.85
CA PHE A 52 3.24 5.86 3.71
C PHE A 52 1.96 5.06 3.95
N ALA A 53 2.14 3.80 4.35
CA ALA A 53 1.09 2.79 4.27
C ALA A 53 -0.12 3.06 5.18
N GLY A 54 0.04 3.82 6.26
CA GLY A 54 -1.05 4.09 7.19
C GLY A 54 -1.61 2.79 7.77
N SER A 55 -2.92 2.60 7.67
CA SER A 55 -3.60 1.39 8.11
C SER A 55 -3.38 0.19 7.18
N GLY A 56 -2.73 0.39 6.04
CA GLY A 56 -2.46 -0.66 5.05
C GLY A 56 -3.60 -0.90 4.08
N ALA A 57 -4.59 -0.03 4.01
CA ALA A 57 -5.78 -0.26 3.19
C ALA A 57 -5.44 -0.50 1.71
N LEU A 58 -4.49 0.25 1.13
CA LEU A 58 -4.11 0.08 -0.27
C LEU A 58 -3.40 -1.25 -0.52
N GLY A 59 -2.36 -1.55 0.25
CA GLY A 59 -1.61 -2.79 0.08
C GLY A 59 -2.44 -4.03 0.38
N LEU A 60 -3.30 -3.98 1.40
CA LEU A 60 -4.19 -5.09 1.72
C LEU A 60 -5.26 -5.30 0.65
N GLU A 61 -5.75 -4.22 0.02
CA GLU A 61 -6.64 -4.33 -1.12
C GLU A 61 -5.95 -5.04 -2.28
N ALA A 62 -4.69 -4.69 -2.57
CA ALA A 62 -3.90 -5.35 -3.61
C ALA A 62 -3.75 -6.85 -3.33
N LEU A 63 -3.42 -7.22 -2.10
CA LEU A 63 -3.32 -8.63 -1.69
C LEU A 63 -4.65 -9.35 -1.86
N SER A 64 -5.75 -8.72 -1.45
CA SER A 64 -7.08 -9.29 -1.61
C SER A 64 -7.42 -9.58 -3.06
N ARG A 65 -6.92 -8.79 -3.98
CA ARG A 65 -7.17 -8.92 -5.42
C ARG A 65 -6.16 -9.80 -6.15
N GLY A 66 -5.28 -10.46 -5.41
CA GLY A 66 -4.39 -11.47 -5.98
C GLY A 66 -2.90 -11.19 -5.91
N ALA A 67 -2.47 -10.01 -5.49
CA ALA A 67 -1.04 -9.73 -5.34
C ALA A 67 -0.38 -10.78 -4.44
N GLY A 68 0.85 -11.14 -4.76
CA GLY A 68 1.55 -12.21 -4.04
C GLY A 68 2.27 -11.76 -2.79
N HIS A 69 2.67 -10.50 -2.75
CA HIS A 69 3.46 -9.95 -1.65
C HIS A 69 3.25 -8.45 -1.55
N CYS A 70 3.23 -7.94 -0.33
CA CYS A 70 3.23 -6.49 -0.10
C CYS A 70 4.20 -6.12 1.02
N THR A 71 5.09 -5.17 0.74
CA THR A 71 5.92 -4.52 1.75
C THR A 71 5.26 -3.19 2.10
N PHE A 72 5.00 -2.99 3.38
CA PHE A 72 4.41 -1.76 3.92
C PHE A 72 5.48 -0.97 4.64
N VAL A 73 5.63 0.30 4.30
CA VAL A 73 6.57 1.20 4.98
C VAL A 73 5.79 2.30 5.67
N GLU A 74 5.91 2.35 6.99
CA GLU A 74 5.19 3.30 7.84
C GLU A 74 6.01 3.60 9.09
N GLN A 75 6.02 4.84 9.55
CA GLN A 75 6.76 5.24 10.75
C GLN A 75 5.88 5.65 11.93
N ASP A 76 4.62 6.00 11.69
CA ASP A 76 3.73 6.44 12.76
C ASP A 76 3.23 5.26 13.60
N SER A 77 3.39 5.34 14.92
CA SER A 77 3.07 4.22 15.80
C SER A 77 1.58 3.85 15.81
N ALA A 78 0.69 4.84 15.78
CA ALA A 78 -0.75 4.57 15.74
C ALA A 78 -1.16 3.91 14.42
N ALA A 79 -0.57 4.35 13.31
CA ALA A 79 -0.80 3.74 12.00
C ALA A 79 -0.26 2.31 11.97
N LEU A 80 0.93 2.07 12.51
CA LEU A 80 1.50 0.72 12.60
C LEU A 80 0.64 -0.23 13.42
N ASP A 81 0.06 0.23 14.52
CA ASP A 81 -0.84 -0.59 15.31
C ASP A 81 -2.07 -1.01 14.50
N ALA A 82 -2.68 -0.07 13.78
CA ALA A 82 -3.81 -0.36 12.91
C ALA A 82 -3.42 -1.33 11.78
N LEU A 83 -2.29 -1.09 11.12
CA LEU A 83 -1.78 -1.93 10.07
C LEU A 83 -1.58 -3.38 10.53
N ARG A 84 -0.88 -3.56 11.65
CA ARG A 84 -0.61 -4.90 12.20
C ARG A 84 -1.90 -5.61 12.61
N THR A 85 -2.85 -4.88 13.19
CA THR A 85 -4.16 -5.45 13.54
C THR A 85 -4.91 -5.90 12.27
N ASN A 86 -4.92 -5.08 11.23
CA ASN A 86 -5.56 -5.43 9.97
C ASN A 86 -4.94 -6.67 9.34
N ILE A 87 -3.61 -6.74 9.29
CA ILE A 87 -2.89 -7.90 8.77
C ILE A 87 -3.27 -9.16 9.54
N ALA A 88 -3.28 -9.08 10.87
CA ALA A 88 -3.60 -10.23 11.72
C ALA A 88 -5.04 -10.71 11.52
N LYS A 89 -5.98 -9.78 11.46
CA LYS A 89 -7.40 -10.12 11.25
C LYS A 89 -7.65 -10.81 9.92
N LEU A 90 -6.94 -10.41 8.88
CA LEU A 90 -7.08 -11.01 7.56
C LEU A 90 -6.28 -12.30 7.39
N GLY A 91 -5.42 -12.63 8.35
CA GLY A 91 -4.51 -13.76 8.21
C GLY A 91 -3.47 -13.55 7.11
N ALA A 92 -3.10 -12.31 6.84
CA ALA A 92 -2.26 -11.94 5.70
C ALA A 92 -0.76 -11.95 6.00
N ALA A 93 -0.36 -12.23 7.23
CA ALA A 93 1.05 -12.12 7.65
C ALA A 93 2.06 -12.82 6.72
N PRO A 94 1.79 -14.02 6.19
CA PRO A 94 2.76 -14.67 5.30
C PRO A 94 3.08 -13.90 4.02
N GLN A 95 2.19 -12.99 3.60
CA GLN A 95 2.33 -12.22 2.37
C GLN A 95 2.83 -10.79 2.63
N CYS A 96 3.06 -10.43 3.89
CA CYS A 96 3.34 -9.06 4.30
C CYS A 96 4.74 -8.93 4.90
N ASP A 97 5.39 -7.82 4.57
CA ASP A 97 6.61 -7.35 5.23
C ASP A 97 6.33 -5.93 5.73
N VAL A 98 6.33 -5.73 7.05
CA VAL A 98 6.09 -4.42 7.65
C VAL A 98 7.42 -3.82 8.08
N ARG A 99 7.74 -2.66 7.51
CA ARG A 99 8.93 -1.88 7.86
C ARG A 99 8.54 -0.64 8.64
N ALA A 100 8.78 -0.69 9.94
CA ALA A 100 8.48 0.39 10.89
C ALA A 100 9.59 1.43 10.83
N GLN A 101 9.62 2.21 9.74
CA GLN A 101 10.66 3.20 9.50
C GLN A 101 10.17 4.30 8.56
N SER A 102 10.93 5.38 8.49
CA SER A 102 10.69 6.41 7.49
C SER A 102 10.99 5.85 6.09
N VAL A 103 10.19 6.26 5.11
CA VAL A 103 10.46 5.98 3.70
C VAL A 103 11.84 6.49 3.31
N MET A 104 12.27 7.61 3.89
CA MET A 104 13.57 8.22 3.61
C MET A 104 14.74 7.42 4.19
N ALA A 105 14.47 6.43 5.03
CA ALA A 105 15.49 5.55 5.61
C ALA A 105 15.65 4.22 4.85
N LEU A 106 14.87 4.01 3.78
CA LEU A 106 15.01 2.81 2.95
C LEU A 106 16.41 2.73 2.34
N GLY A 107 17.04 1.58 2.50
CA GLY A 107 18.29 1.24 1.81
C GLY A 107 18.03 0.60 0.45
N PRO A 108 19.07 0.00 -0.17
CA PRO A 108 18.91 -0.72 -1.44
C PRO A 108 17.93 -1.88 -1.31
N ALA A 109 17.14 -2.10 -2.35
CA ALA A 109 16.19 -3.20 -2.39
C ALA A 109 16.90 -4.54 -2.63
N ILE A 110 16.37 -5.60 -2.02
CA ILE A 110 16.83 -6.97 -2.28
C ILE A 110 16.24 -7.47 -3.60
N ALA A 111 15.01 -7.09 -3.88
CA ALA A 111 14.31 -7.47 -5.10
C ALA A 111 13.38 -6.33 -5.55
N PRO A 112 13.14 -6.18 -6.85
CA PRO A 112 12.28 -5.11 -7.34
C PRO A 112 10.80 -5.42 -7.15
N TYR A 113 9.99 -4.37 -7.17
CA TYR A 113 8.53 -4.43 -7.02
C TYR A 113 7.84 -4.03 -8.31
N ASP A 114 6.67 -4.60 -8.56
CA ASP A 114 5.89 -4.41 -9.77
C ASP A 114 4.93 -3.25 -9.70
N LEU A 115 4.48 -2.93 -8.50
CA LEU A 115 3.50 -1.88 -8.23
C LEU A 115 3.93 -1.08 -7.02
N LEU A 116 4.00 0.24 -7.17
CA LEU A 116 4.23 1.17 -6.08
C LEU A 116 2.95 1.94 -5.80
N LEU A 117 2.47 1.83 -4.57
CA LEU A 117 1.34 2.60 -4.06
C LEU A 117 1.90 3.70 -3.17
N LEU A 118 1.65 4.96 -3.54
CA LEU A 118 2.28 6.10 -2.90
C LEU A 118 1.22 7.11 -2.46
N ASP A 119 0.98 7.17 -1.16
CA ASP A 119 0.02 8.08 -0.55
C ASP A 119 0.74 8.99 0.47
N PRO A 120 1.52 9.97 -0.03
CA PRO A 120 2.37 10.78 0.84
C PRO A 120 1.55 11.77 1.67
N PRO A 121 2.14 12.29 2.76
CA PRO A 121 1.51 13.36 3.52
C PRO A 121 1.19 14.56 2.64
N TYR A 122 0.06 15.18 2.95
CA TYR A 122 -0.49 16.29 2.20
C TYR A 122 0.51 17.45 2.06
N ARG A 123 0.71 17.94 0.81
CA ARG A 123 1.55 19.10 0.47
C ARG A 123 2.99 19.03 0.98
N SER A 124 3.53 17.85 1.20
CA SER A 124 4.86 17.71 1.79
C SER A 124 6.00 17.62 0.78
N GLY A 125 5.69 17.35 -0.51
CA GLY A 125 6.73 17.02 -1.49
C GLY A 125 7.37 15.66 -1.26
N ALA A 126 6.97 14.94 -0.21
CA ALA A 126 7.55 13.67 0.17
C ALA A 126 7.37 12.59 -0.91
N GLY A 127 6.31 12.68 -1.70
CA GLY A 127 6.04 11.72 -2.77
C GLY A 127 7.13 11.70 -3.84
N VAL A 128 7.57 12.86 -4.29
CA VAL A 128 8.63 12.98 -5.30
C VAL A 128 9.95 12.45 -4.76
N VAL A 129 10.32 12.84 -3.55
CA VAL A 129 11.55 12.41 -2.92
C VAL A 129 11.56 10.89 -2.71
N ALA A 130 10.44 10.32 -2.25
CA ALA A 130 10.29 8.88 -2.07
C ALA A 130 10.43 8.13 -3.39
N LEU A 131 9.79 8.60 -4.45
CA LEU A 131 9.87 7.99 -5.76
C LEU A 131 11.29 8.01 -6.31
N GLU A 132 11.99 9.14 -6.23
CA GLU A 132 13.39 9.24 -6.66
C GLU A 132 14.28 8.27 -5.90
N ARG A 133 14.07 8.15 -4.59
CA ARG A 133 14.82 7.22 -3.76
C ARG A 133 14.58 5.77 -4.18
N CYS A 134 13.34 5.40 -4.42
CA CYS A 134 13.00 4.05 -4.87
C CYS A 134 13.60 3.72 -6.23
N LEU A 135 13.58 4.67 -7.17
CA LEU A 135 14.19 4.49 -8.48
C LEU A 135 15.70 4.27 -8.36
N ARG A 136 16.37 5.10 -7.54
CA ARG A 136 17.81 5.03 -7.35
C ARG A 136 18.27 3.74 -6.67
N LEU A 137 17.48 3.23 -5.73
CA LEU A 137 17.87 2.10 -4.88
C LEU A 137 17.33 0.74 -5.34
N GLY A 138 16.75 0.68 -6.53
CA GLY A 138 16.37 -0.59 -7.15
C GLY A 138 15.05 -1.18 -6.66
N TRP A 139 14.15 -0.36 -6.10
CA TRP A 139 12.87 -0.84 -5.61
C TRP A 139 11.83 -1.10 -6.69
N LEU A 140 12.00 -0.55 -7.90
CA LEU A 140 11.02 -0.66 -8.97
C LEU A 140 11.53 -1.54 -10.11
N ALA A 141 10.74 -2.52 -10.51
CA ALA A 141 11.01 -3.35 -11.67
C ALA A 141 10.89 -2.53 -12.95
N SER A 142 11.52 -3.01 -14.04
CA SER A 142 11.32 -2.42 -15.35
C SER A 142 9.84 -2.56 -15.72
N GLY A 143 9.22 -1.46 -16.11
CA GLY A 143 7.79 -1.44 -16.43
C GLY A 143 6.86 -1.40 -15.23
N ALA A 144 7.39 -1.20 -14.01
CA ALA A 144 6.56 -1.07 -12.82
C ALA A 144 5.58 0.09 -12.95
N LEU A 145 4.37 -0.11 -12.40
CA LEU A 145 3.36 0.94 -12.34
C LEU A 145 3.44 1.66 -11.00
N VAL A 146 3.38 2.97 -11.04
CA VAL A 146 3.42 3.83 -9.86
C VAL A 146 2.11 4.59 -9.76
N THR A 147 1.46 4.53 -8.61
CA THR A 147 0.31 5.36 -8.32
C THR A 147 0.66 6.37 -7.25
N VAL A 148 0.29 7.62 -7.46
CA VAL A 148 0.51 8.69 -6.49
C VAL A 148 -0.83 9.30 -6.15
N GLU A 149 -1.20 9.22 -4.87
CA GLU A 149 -2.37 9.91 -4.36
C GLU A 149 -2.00 11.38 -4.17
N THR A 150 -2.73 12.25 -4.86
CA THR A 150 -2.57 13.71 -4.70
C THR A 150 -3.83 14.28 -4.10
N ALA A 151 -3.65 15.13 -3.14
CA ALA A 151 -4.79 15.75 -2.47
C ALA A 151 -5.44 16.86 -3.29
#